data_6a642de91d545adb218eebc144e1698d
#
_entry.id   6a642de91d545adb218eebc144e1698d
#
_cell.length_a   1.000
_cell.length_b   1.000
_cell.length_c   1.000
_cell.angle_alpha   90.00
_cell.angle_beta   90.00
_cell.angle_gamma   90.00
#
_symmetry.space_group_name_H-M   'P 1'
#
loop_
_entity.id
_entity.type
_entity.pdbx_description
1 polymer ?
#
loop_
_entity_poly.entity_id
_entity_poly.type
_entity_poly.pdbx_seq_one_letter_code
_entity_poly.pdbx_strand_id
1 'polypeptide(L)'
;MNRLLIALPFAVLVACGDEKSPSTPSPTTTAVTVTVSNPVRIGQTAQAAGTETLSDGQTRSITSGWLSDAPAVAAVTNAGLVTGIANGRATIYTVASGRQGQQVVRVVPDYQGRWSGGLRVTSCTETGIFASIDFCDDSPVGATYRYAVDLAQSGEQMTAIVDYGAPFVFPSIAAPIREDGTSAFTPSVSITESGVTLSVDAAFTINSTRAGELTGTVNEVWRSPNFGGEARLAQDIVATTRTSTAALSSMSEGSARRLRLLRKLALPKR
;
A
#
# COMPACT_ATOMS: atom_id res chain seq x y z
N MET A 1 -19.48 -28.88 -108.81
CA MET A 1 -20.68 -28.93 -108.04
C MET A 1 -20.33 -28.43 -106.60
N ASN A 2 -20.54 -27.11 -106.41
CA ASN A 2 -20.25 -26.41 -105.18
C ASN A 2 -21.46 -26.48 -104.26
N ARG A 3 -21.30 -26.96 -103.00
CA ARG A 3 -22.25 -26.75 -101.95
C ARG A 3 -21.70 -25.76 -100.92
N LEU A 4 -22.37 -24.61 -100.92
CA LEU A 4 -22.13 -23.54 -99.98
C LEU A 4 -22.84 -23.86 -98.64
N LEU A 5 -22.09 -24.00 -97.59
CA LEU A 5 -22.60 -24.17 -96.22
C LEU A 5 -22.61 -22.80 -95.53
N ILE A 6 -23.83 -22.31 -95.26
CA ILE A 6 -24.02 -21.09 -94.48
C ILE A 6 -24.02 -21.43 -93.00
N ALA A 7 -23.03 -20.92 -92.27
CA ALA A 7 -22.96 -21.01 -90.81
C ALA A 7 -23.71 -19.81 -90.20
N LEU A 8 -24.74 -20.04 -89.43
CA LEU A 8 -25.40 -19.05 -88.56
C LEU A 8 -24.59 -18.88 -87.28
N PRO A 9 -24.35 -17.64 -86.86
CA PRO A 9 -23.75 -17.39 -85.58
C PRO A 9 -24.78 -17.48 -84.46
N PHE A 10 -24.58 -18.35 -83.48
CA PHE A 10 -25.38 -18.45 -82.26
C PHE A 10 -24.86 -17.34 -81.31
N ALA A 11 -25.66 -16.30 -81.09
CA ALA A 11 -25.44 -15.29 -80.12
C ALA A 11 -25.81 -15.81 -78.71
N VAL A 12 -24.80 -16.11 -77.87
CA VAL A 12 -25.01 -16.44 -76.45
C VAL A 12 -25.15 -15.13 -75.72
N LEU A 13 -26.36 -14.81 -75.26
CA LEU A 13 -26.64 -13.75 -74.30
C LEU A 13 -26.17 -14.24 -72.92
N VAL A 14 -24.98 -13.73 -72.47
CA VAL A 14 -24.56 -13.86 -71.09
C VAL A 14 -25.35 -12.84 -70.27
N ALA A 15 -26.36 -13.27 -69.57
CA ALA A 15 -27.04 -12.48 -68.54
C ALA A 15 -26.05 -12.34 -67.35
N CYS A 16 -25.45 -11.15 -67.22
CA CYS A 16 -24.81 -10.75 -65.96
C CYS A 16 -25.91 -10.57 -64.89
N GLY A 17 -26.18 -11.63 -64.11
CA GLY A 17 -26.90 -11.51 -62.89
C GLY A 17 -25.97 -10.88 -61.84
N ASP A 18 -26.26 -9.65 -61.41
CA ASP A 18 -25.69 -9.09 -60.17
C ASP A 18 -26.10 -9.94 -58.96
N GLU A 19 -25.38 -11.04 -58.72
CA GLU A 19 -25.47 -11.73 -57.42
C GLU A 19 -24.89 -10.78 -56.38
N LYS A 20 -25.73 -10.01 -55.68
CA LYS A 20 -25.37 -9.39 -54.41
C LYS A 20 -24.93 -10.52 -53.49
N SER A 21 -23.59 -10.70 -53.33
CA SER A 21 -23.06 -11.53 -52.28
C SER A 21 -23.73 -11.16 -50.98
N PRO A 22 -24.26 -12.12 -50.21
CA PRO A 22 -24.86 -11.83 -48.90
C PRO A 22 -23.77 -11.16 -48.05
N SER A 23 -23.96 -9.89 -47.72
CA SER A 23 -23.05 -9.22 -46.81
C SER A 23 -23.16 -9.91 -45.46
N THR A 24 -22.12 -10.61 -45.05
CA THR A 24 -22.02 -11.14 -43.69
C THR A 24 -22.13 -9.93 -42.74
N PRO A 25 -23.07 -9.97 -41.77
CA PRO A 25 -23.24 -8.87 -40.85
C PRO A 25 -21.95 -8.61 -40.12
N SER A 26 -21.52 -7.36 -40.01
CA SER A 26 -20.34 -6.99 -39.28
C SER A 26 -20.45 -7.46 -37.83
N PRO A 27 -19.40 -8.07 -37.26
CA PRO A 27 -19.43 -8.53 -35.87
C PRO A 27 -19.74 -7.39 -34.90
N THR A 28 -20.65 -7.62 -33.96
CA THR A 28 -21.05 -6.66 -32.93
C THR A 28 -20.36 -6.96 -31.61
N THR A 29 -20.13 -5.93 -30.78
CA THR A 29 -19.57 -6.09 -29.46
C THR A 29 -20.50 -6.85 -28.53
N THR A 30 -20.05 -7.93 -27.95
CA THR A 30 -20.80 -8.76 -26.98
C THR A 30 -20.40 -8.48 -25.54
N ALA A 31 -19.13 -8.14 -25.27
CA ALA A 31 -18.62 -7.82 -23.94
C ALA A 31 -17.47 -6.83 -24.01
N VAL A 32 -17.28 -6.09 -22.91
CA VAL A 32 -16.08 -5.27 -22.63
C VAL A 32 -15.57 -5.64 -21.26
N THR A 33 -14.30 -6.02 -21.17
CA THR A 33 -13.61 -6.33 -19.90
C THR A 33 -12.53 -5.32 -19.62
N VAL A 34 -12.32 -5.00 -18.33
CA VAL A 34 -11.27 -4.09 -17.85
C VAL A 34 -10.44 -4.79 -16.80
N THR A 35 -9.13 -4.68 -16.87
CA THR A 35 -8.19 -5.15 -15.88
C THR A 35 -7.20 -4.05 -15.51
N VAL A 36 -6.95 -3.88 -14.20
CA VAL A 36 -5.97 -2.95 -13.62
C VAL A 36 -5.31 -3.66 -12.45
N SER A 37 -4.00 -3.49 -12.26
CA SER A 37 -3.34 -3.96 -11.04
C SER A 37 -4.00 -3.34 -9.81
N ASN A 38 -4.31 -4.15 -8.80
CA ASN A 38 -5.07 -3.75 -7.63
C ASN A 38 -4.48 -4.39 -6.35
N PRO A 39 -4.19 -3.61 -5.29
CA PRO A 39 -4.37 -2.17 -5.17
C PRO A 39 -3.29 -1.34 -5.89
N VAL A 40 -3.59 -0.04 -6.11
CA VAL A 40 -2.63 0.98 -6.56
C VAL A 40 -2.19 1.79 -5.33
N ARG A 41 -0.89 2.04 -5.17
CA ARG A 41 -0.40 2.88 -4.08
C ARG A 41 -0.48 4.37 -4.44
N ILE A 42 -0.70 5.22 -3.45
CA ILE A 42 -0.70 6.69 -3.63
C ILE A 42 0.63 7.11 -4.26
N GLY A 43 0.56 7.93 -5.32
CA GLY A 43 1.72 8.38 -6.10
C GLY A 43 2.26 7.37 -7.10
N GLN A 44 1.76 6.12 -7.11
CA GLN A 44 2.15 5.11 -8.10
C GLN A 44 1.14 5.01 -9.23
N THR A 45 1.57 4.40 -10.33
CA THR A 45 0.74 4.23 -11.51
C THR A 45 0.55 2.75 -11.86
N ALA A 46 -0.58 2.43 -12.51
CA ALA A 46 -0.89 1.13 -13.07
C ALA A 46 -1.53 1.30 -14.45
N GLN A 47 -1.17 0.47 -15.42
CA GLN A 47 -1.79 0.49 -16.73
C GLN A 47 -3.10 -0.30 -16.71
N ALA A 48 -4.21 0.34 -17.09
CA ALA A 48 -5.46 -0.33 -17.39
C ALA A 48 -5.39 -1.01 -18.76
N ALA A 49 -5.90 -2.23 -18.85
CA ALA A 49 -6.08 -2.96 -20.10
C ALA A 49 -7.57 -3.24 -20.33
N GLY A 50 -8.05 -2.91 -21.51
CA GLY A 50 -9.42 -3.16 -21.93
C GLY A 50 -9.47 -4.10 -23.12
N THR A 51 -10.44 -5.01 -23.11
CA THR A 51 -10.67 -5.97 -24.19
C THR A 51 -12.15 -5.96 -24.59
N GLU A 52 -12.41 -5.68 -25.85
CA GLU A 52 -13.71 -5.83 -26.50
C GLU A 52 -13.82 -7.23 -27.09
N THR A 53 -14.89 -7.96 -26.80
CA THR A 53 -15.21 -9.26 -27.41
C THR A 53 -16.34 -9.08 -28.42
N LEU A 54 -16.14 -9.63 -29.60
CA LEU A 54 -17.09 -9.55 -30.72
C LEU A 54 -17.95 -10.81 -30.82
N SER A 55 -19.08 -10.72 -31.58
CA SER A 55 -20.04 -11.81 -31.79
C SER A 55 -19.46 -13.00 -32.56
N ASP A 56 -18.37 -12.82 -33.28
CA ASP A 56 -17.61 -13.87 -33.97
C ASP A 56 -16.53 -14.52 -33.09
N GLY A 57 -16.42 -14.12 -31.80
CA GLY A 57 -15.44 -14.59 -30.84
C GLY A 57 -14.09 -13.90 -30.91
N GLN A 58 -13.87 -13.00 -31.86
CA GLN A 58 -12.65 -12.19 -31.92
C GLN A 58 -12.59 -11.17 -30.79
N THR A 59 -11.38 -10.73 -30.45
CA THR A 59 -11.14 -9.70 -29.43
C THR A 59 -10.35 -8.54 -30.01
N ARG A 60 -10.60 -7.33 -29.48
CA ARG A 60 -9.86 -6.11 -29.78
C ARG A 60 -9.42 -5.42 -28.51
N SER A 61 -8.20 -4.89 -28.51
CA SER A 61 -7.71 -4.07 -27.39
C SER A 61 -8.31 -2.67 -27.44
N ILE A 62 -8.71 -2.16 -26.28
CA ILE A 62 -9.19 -0.79 -26.09
C ILE A 62 -8.02 0.05 -25.60
N THR A 63 -7.59 1.05 -26.39
CA THR A 63 -6.40 1.86 -26.14
C THR A 63 -6.71 3.29 -25.69
N SER A 64 -7.99 3.69 -25.66
CA SER A 64 -8.40 5.06 -25.32
C SER A 64 -9.84 5.09 -24.77
N GLY A 65 -10.28 6.25 -24.30
CA GLY A 65 -11.63 6.43 -23.79
C GLY A 65 -11.82 5.99 -22.34
N TRP A 66 -10.73 6.02 -21.56
CA TRP A 66 -10.73 5.63 -20.16
C TRP A 66 -11.24 6.75 -19.26
N LEU A 67 -12.04 6.39 -18.27
CA LEU A 67 -12.68 7.28 -17.31
C LEU A 67 -12.59 6.71 -15.89
N SER A 68 -12.66 7.60 -14.89
CA SER A 68 -12.76 7.28 -13.47
C SER A 68 -14.01 7.95 -12.88
N ASP A 69 -14.77 7.24 -12.06
CA ASP A 69 -15.89 7.81 -11.31
C ASP A 69 -15.47 8.67 -10.12
N ALA A 70 -14.22 8.46 -9.62
CA ALA A 70 -13.65 9.18 -8.50
C ALA A 70 -12.21 9.65 -8.82
N PRO A 71 -11.99 10.64 -9.72
CA PRO A 71 -10.65 11.06 -10.13
C PRO A 71 -9.82 11.67 -9.01
N ALA A 72 -10.43 12.13 -7.92
CA ALA A 72 -9.72 12.56 -6.71
C ALA A 72 -9.11 11.40 -5.91
N VAL A 73 -9.57 10.16 -6.12
CA VAL A 73 -9.02 8.93 -5.53
C VAL A 73 -8.05 8.26 -6.49
N ALA A 74 -8.49 8.02 -7.74
CA ALA A 74 -7.68 7.46 -8.80
C ALA A 74 -7.95 8.21 -10.11
N ALA A 75 -6.99 8.98 -10.60
CA ALA A 75 -7.06 9.60 -11.91
C ALA A 75 -6.66 8.60 -12.99
N VAL A 76 -7.25 8.71 -14.18
CA VAL A 76 -6.88 7.91 -15.34
C VAL A 76 -6.69 8.82 -16.56
N THR A 77 -5.64 8.57 -17.33
CA THR A 77 -5.43 9.25 -18.62
C THR A 77 -6.29 8.61 -19.70
N ASN A 78 -6.51 9.32 -20.82
CA ASN A 78 -7.21 8.77 -21.98
C ASN A 78 -6.57 7.46 -22.50
N ALA A 79 -5.27 7.25 -22.28
CA ALA A 79 -4.53 6.04 -22.68
C ALA A 79 -4.58 4.92 -21.60
N GLY A 80 -5.34 5.10 -20.50
CA GLY A 80 -5.53 4.09 -19.47
C GLY A 80 -4.45 4.04 -18.39
N LEU A 81 -3.56 5.04 -18.28
CA LEU A 81 -2.62 5.11 -17.16
C LEU A 81 -3.36 5.62 -15.92
N VAL A 82 -3.56 4.73 -14.94
CA VAL A 82 -4.22 5.00 -13.66
C VAL A 82 -3.17 5.48 -12.65
N THR A 83 -3.44 6.59 -11.94
CA THR A 83 -2.58 7.14 -10.88
C THR A 83 -3.36 7.16 -9.57
N GLY A 84 -2.80 6.56 -8.51
CA GLY A 84 -3.35 6.66 -7.15
C GLY A 84 -3.13 8.05 -6.56
N ILE A 85 -4.21 8.75 -6.18
CA ILE A 85 -4.17 10.12 -5.65
C ILE A 85 -4.42 10.15 -4.15
N ALA A 86 -5.46 9.47 -3.69
CA ALA A 86 -5.86 9.44 -2.28
C ALA A 86 -6.37 8.05 -1.91
N ASN A 87 -6.28 7.71 -0.61
CA ASN A 87 -6.84 6.47 -0.10
C ASN A 87 -8.34 6.38 -0.38
N GLY A 88 -8.80 5.23 -0.89
CA GLY A 88 -10.20 5.02 -1.23
C GLY A 88 -10.41 4.00 -2.33
N ARG A 89 -11.58 4.02 -2.95
CA ARG A 89 -11.95 3.19 -4.09
C ARG A 89 -12.39 4.08 -5.25
N ALA A 90 -12.07 3.67 -6.46
CA ALA A 90 -12.53 4.30 -7.70
C ALA A 90 -12.87 3.22 -8.72
N THR A 91 -13.88 3.45 -9.52
CA THR A 91 -14.22 2.59 -10.67
C THR A 91 -13.52 3.14 -11.91
N ILE A 92 -12.62 2.36 -12.49
CA ILE A 92 -12.02 2.65 -13.79
C ILE A 92 -12.85 1.94 -14.86
N TYR A 93 -13.28 2.67 -15.86
CA TYR A 93 -14.15 2.14 -16.90
C TYR A 93 -13.85 2.71 -18.29
N THR A 94 -14.34 2.00 -19.29
CA THR A 94 -14.32 2.43 -20.69
C THR A 94 -15.58 1.93 -21.39
N VAL A 95 -15.93 2.55 -22.52
CA VAL A 95 -17.09 2.18 -23.32
C VAL A 95 -16.66 1.90 -24.75
N ALA A 96 -16.99 0.74 -25.27
CA ALA A 96 -16.82 0.38 -26.67
C ALA A 96 -18.16 -0.07 -27.26
N SER A 97 -18.52 0.51 -28.40
CA SER A 97 -19.78 0.18 -29.14
C SER A 97 -21.03 0.18 -28.24
N GLY A 98 -21.12 1.11 -27.29
CA GLY A 98 -22.24 1.24 -26.36
C GLY A 98 -22.26 0.25 -25.18
N ARG A 99 -21.22 -0.61 -25.03
CA ARG A 99 -21.04 -1.49 -23.88
C ARG A 99 -19.94 -0.97 -22.96
N GLN A 100 -20.21 -0.96 -21.66
CA GLN A 100 -19.26 -0.54 -20.63
C GLN A 100 -18.54 -1.76 -20.06
N GLY A 101 -17.21 -1.67 -19.95
CA GLY A 101 -16.37 -2.50 -19.10
C GLY A 101 -15.83 -1.68 -17.92
N GLN A 102 -15.71 -2.29 -16.75
CA GLN A 102 -15.26 -1.59 -15.55
C GLN A 102 -14.54 -2.50 -14.57
N GLN A 103 -13.68 -1.88 -13.72
CA GLN A 103 -13.07 -2.53 -12.56
C GLN A 103 -12.96 -1.53 -11.41
N VAL A 104 -13.32 -1.96 -10.21
CA VAL A 104 -13.07 -1.20 -8.98
C VAL A 104 -11.59 -1.35 -8.61
N VAL A 105 -10.93 -0.22 -8.44
CA VAL A 105 -9.53 -0.11 -8.00
C VAL A 105 -9.51 0.41 -6.57
N ARG A 106 -8.78 -0.27 -5.70
CA ARG A 106 -8.44 0.18 -4.36
C ARG A 106 -7.17 1.01 -4.43
N VAL A 107 -7.18 2.23 -3.88
CA VAL A 107 -5.98 3.04 -3.68
C VAL A 107 -5.62 3.02 -2.20
N VAL A 108 -4.36 2.69 -1.91
CA VAL A 108 -3.82 2.56 -0.54
C VAL A 108 -2.63 3.49 -0.35
N PRO A 109 -2.33 3.91 0.90
CA PRO A 109 -1.10 4.61 1.20
C PRO A 109 0.14 3.83 0.75
N ASP A 110 1.21 4.52 0.39
CA ASP A 110 2.50 3.90 0.10
C ASP A 110 3.38 3.93 1.36
N TYR A 111 3.35 2.82 2.09
CA TYR A 111 4.17 2.62 3.28
C TYR A 111 5.56 2.05 2.99
N GLN A 112 5.79 1.53 1.78
CA GLN A 112 7.02 0.83 1.42
C GLN A 112 8.27 1.67 1.70
N GLY A 113 9.24 1.11 2.44
CA GLY A 113 10.58 1.69 2.66
C GLY A 113 10.96 1.82 4.12
N ARG A 114 12.14 2.39 4.34
CA ARG A 114 12.64 2.74 5.67
C ARG A 114 12.22 4.16 6.02
N TRP A 115 11.70 4.32 7.24
CA TRP A 115 11.25 5.59 7.77
C TRP A 115 12.01 5.91 9.05
N SER A 116 12.35 7.17 9.26
CA SER A 116 12.96 7.64 10.50
C SER A 116 12.39 8.98 10.92
N GLY A 117 12.24 9.17 12.22
CA GLY A 117 11.66 10.37 12.80
C GLY A 117 11.76 10.38 14.32
N GLY A 118 10.79 11.06 14.94
CA GLY A 118 10.69 11.20 16.38
C GLY A 118 9.40 10.62 16.95
N LEU A 119 9.49 10.12 18.16
CA LEU A 119 8.35 9.79 19.02
C LEU A 119 8.30 10.84 20.12
N ARG A 120 7.30 11.73 20.08
CA ARG A 120 7.12 12.79 21.06
C ARG A 120 6.18 12.31 22.16
N VAL A 121 6.66 12.28 23.40
CA VAL A 121 5.88 11.88 24.57
C VAL A 121 4.73 12.86 24.81
N THR A 122 3.51 12.35 24.87
CA THR A 122 2.28 13.08 25.17
C THR A 122 1.74 12.77 26.57
N SER A 123 2.01 11.56 27.08
CA SER A 123 1.75 11.20 28.46
C SER A 123 2.70 10.11 28.95
N CYS A 124 2.94 10.07 30.26
CA CYS A 124 3.66 9.02 30.94
C CYS A 124 3.00 8.73 32.28
N THR A 125 2.84 7.44 32.59
CA THR A 125 2.38 6.96 33.90
C THR A 125 3.24 5.79 34.34
N GLU A 126 3.46 5.62 35.65
CA GLU A 126 4.31 4.59 36.21
C GLU A 126 3.78 4.05 37.52
N THR A 127 4.05 2.78 37.78
CA THR A 127 3.65 2.08 39.01
C THR A 127 4.75 1.10 39.46
N GLY A 128 4.74 0.73 40.72
CA GLY A 128 5.64 -0.28 41.28
C GLY A 128 7.10 0.08 41.10
N ILE A 129 7.91 -0.83 40.55
CA ILE A 129 9.35 -0.62 40.37
C ILE A 129 9.64 0.58 39.47
N PHE A 130 8.83 0.84 38.45
CA PHE A 130 9.06 1.95 37.52
C PHE A 130 8.92 3.30 38.22
N ALA A 131 7.94 3.46 39.12
CA ALA A 131 7.81 4.65 39.95
C ALA A 131 9.01 4.83 40.91
N SER A 132 9.57 3.72 41.41
CA SER A 132 10.73 3.80 42.32
C SER A 132 12.08 4.15 41.65
N ILE A 133 12.11 4.16 40.32
CA ILE A 133 13.31 4.56 39.52
C ILE A 133 13.07 5.84 38.73
N ASP A 134 11.91 6.52 38.95
CA ASP A 134 11.52 7.77 38.31
C ASP A 134 11.53 7.64 36.77
N PHE A 135 10.85 6.58 36.25
CA PHE A 135 10.85 6.28 34.81
C PHE A 135 10.28 7.44 33.97
N CYS A 136 9.20 8.08 34.47
CA CYS A 136 8.57 9.18 33.77
C CYS A 136 9.41 10.46 33.79
N ASP A 137 10.24 10.68 34.79
CA ASP A 137 11.20 11.80 34.81
C ASP A 137 12.28 11.62 33.73
N ASP A 138 12.65 10.38 33.47
CA ASP A 138 13.46 10.04 32.31
C ASP A 138 12.68 10.12 30.99
N SER A 139 11.34 10.19 30.99
CA SER A 139 10.47 10.25 29.82
C SER A 139 9.46 11.40 29.91
N PRO A 140 9.90 12.66 30.13
CA PRO A 140 9.01 13.77 30.38
C PRO A 140 8.13 14.05 29.15
N VAL A 141 6.92 14.53 29.42
CA VAL A 141 6.00 15.01 28.37
C VAL A 141 6.68 16.11 27.54
N GLY A 142 6.56 16.00 26.23
CA GLY A 142 7.22 16.89 25.26
C GLY A 142 8.60 16.39 24.77
N ALA A 143 9.24 15.48 25.48
CA ALA A 143 10.50 14.89 25.01
C ALA A 143 10.28 14.10 23.70
N THR A 144 11.28 14.11 22.81
CA THR A 144 11.21 13.42 21.53
C THR A 144 12.37 12.43 21.42
N TYR A 145 12.05 11.17 21.09
CA TYR A 145 13.00 10.07 20.91
C TYR A 145 13.06 9.63 19.48
N ARG A 146 14.28 9.40 18.98
CA ARG A 146 14.47 8.90 17.62
C ARG A 146 14.06 7.42 17.52
N TYR A 147 13.45 7.09 16.39
CA TYR A 147 13.13 5.72 16.01
C TYR A 147 13.31 5.55 14.49
N ALA A 148 13.37 4.31 14.06
CA ALA A 148 13.19 3.95 12.67
C ALA A 148 12.23 2.77 12.55
N VAL A 149 11.61 2.65 11.40
CA VAL A 149 10.79 1.50 11.04
C VAL A 149 11.02 1.14 9.59
N ASP A 150 11.28 -0.15 9.34
CA ASP A 150 11.33 -0.72 8.01
C ASP A 150 9.97 -1.32 7.68
N LEU A 151 9.31 -0.80 6.65
CA LEU A 151 8.00 -1.23 6.19
C LEU A 151 8.14 -1.88 4.81
N ALA A 152 7.79 -3.16 4.72
CA ALA A 152 7.60 -3.85 3.46
C ALA A 152 6.11 -3.98 3.18
N GLN A 153 5.67 -3.61 1.97
CA GLN A 153 4.26 -3.60 1.59
C GLN A 153 4.01 -4.49 0.37
N SER A 154 3.03 -5.38 0.49
CA SER A 154 2.53 -6.22 -0.59
C SER A 154 1.01 -6.13 -0.64
N GLY A 155 0.48 -5.42 -1.64
CA GLY A 155 -0.95 -5.16 -1.71
C GLY A 155 -1.45 -4.35 -0.50
N GLU A 156 -2.44 -4.88 0.19
CA GLU A 156 -3.01 -4.32 1.44
C GLU A 156 -2.37 -4.91 2.70
N GLN A 157 -1.29 -5.70 2.57
CA GLN A 157 -0.54 -6.23 3.70
C GLN A 157 0.78 -5.51 3.87
N MET A 158 1.17 -5.31 5.11
CA MET A 158 2.40 -4.66 5.50
C MET A 158 3.16 -5.53 6.49
N THR A 159 4.49 -5.49 6.43
CA THR A 159 5.37 -6.07 7.45
C THR A 159 6.22 -4.96 8.01
N ALA A 160 6.28 -4.84 9.34
CA ALA A 160 7.02 -3.80 10.04
C ALA A 160 8.14 -4.40 10.90
N ILE A 161 9.32 -3.78 10.88
CA ILE A 161 10.41 -4.00 11.82
C ILE A 161 10.71 -2.64 12.46
N VAL A 162 10.48 -2.53 13.77
CA VAL A 162 10.71 -1.29 14.52
C VAL A 162 12.08 -1.34 15.16
N ASP A 163 12.84 -0.26 15.03
CA ASP A 163 14.19 -0.13 15.53
C ASP A 163 14.31 1.13 16.40
N TYR A 164 14.43 0.93 17.70
CA TYR A 164 14.73 1.96 18.69
C TYR A 164 16.24 2.08 18.99
N GLY A 165 17.05 1.32 18.24
CA GLY A 165 18.48 1.13 18.49
C GLY A 165 18.73 -0.06 19.42
N ALA A 166 19.83 -0.79 19.13
CA ALA A 166 20.20 -1.98 19.91
C ALA A 166 20.27 -1.71 21.42
N PRO A 167 19.76 -2.62 22.26
CA PRO A 167 19.18 -3.93 21.94
C PRO A 167 17.67 -3.92 21.63
N PHE A 168 17.02 -2.76 21.55
CA PHE A 168 15.57 -2.60 21.37
C PHE A 168 15.18 -2.61 19.88
N VAL A 169 15.44 -3.73 19.21
CA VAL A 169 14.96 -4.01 17.86
C VAL A 169 13.84 -5.03 17.96
N PHE A 170 12.65 -4.63 17.54
CA PHE A 170 11.47 -5.48 17.61
C PHE A 170 11.46 -6.49 16.46
N PRO A 171 10.97 -7.72 16.69
CA PRO A 171 10.82 -8.70 15.63
C PRO A 171 9.82 -8.23 14.57
N SER A 172 9.95 -8.79 13.37
CA SER A 172 9.04 -8.53 12.25
C SER A 172 7.60 -8.87 12.60
N ILE A 173 6.66 -7.97 12.30
CA ILE A 173 5.24 -8.16 12.51
C ILE A 173 4.45 -7.79 11.25
N ALA A 174 3.44 -8.61 10.90
CA ALA A 174 2.55 -8.33 9.79
C ALA A 174 1.30 -7.57 10.28
N ALA A 175 0.80 -6.65 9.45
CA ALA A 175 -0.41 -5.88 9.71
C ALA A 175 -1.15 -5.54 8.41
N PRO A 176 -2.49 -5.54 8.39
CA PRO A 176 -3.26 -5.09 7.25
C PRO A 176 -3.30 -3.56 7.17
N ILE A 177 -3.42 -3.05 5.94
CA ILE A 177 -3.83 -1.66 5.68
C ILE A 177 -5.36 -1.65 5.66
N ARG A 178 -5.96 -0.87 6.55
CA ARG A 178 -7.42 -0.78 6.72
C ARG A 178 -8.07 0.05 5.63
N GLU A 179 -9.40 0.02 5.56
CA GLU A 179 -10.17 0.81 4.58
C GLU A 179 -9.94 2.32 4.71
N ASP A 180 -9.71 2.83 5.91
CA ASP A 180 -9.37 4.23 6.17
C ASP A 180 -7.92 4.59 5.82
N GLY A 181 -7.13 3.62 5.35
CA GLY A 181 -5.73 3.78 5.00
C GLY A 181 -4.78 3.63 6.18
N THR A 182 -5.26 3.50 7.42
CA THR A 182 -4.40 3.28 8.58
C THR A 182 -3.88 1.85 8.64
N SER A 183 -2.78 1.64 9.36
CA SER A 183 -2.33 0.32 9.77
C SER A 183 -1.97 0.33 11.25
N ALA A 184 -2.29 -0.76 11.95
CA ALA A 184 -1.99 -0.89 13.37
C ALA A 184 -1.32 -2.25 13.65
N PHE A 185 -0.28 -2.21 14.48
CA PHE A 185 0.50 -3.38 14.88
C PHE A 185 1.11 -3.16 16.26
N THR A 186 1.33 -4.24 16.99
CA THR A 186 1.87 -4.21 18.36
C THR A 186 3.04 -5.18 18.46
N PRO A 187 4.25 -4.79 18.04
CA PRO A 187 5.43 -5.59 18.26
C PRO A 187 5.82 -5.59 19.74
N SER A 188 6.44 -6.69 20.16
CA SER A 188 6.94 -6.86 21.52
C SER A 188 8.40 -7.27 21.48
N VAL A 189 9.20 -6.78 22.46
CA VAL A 189 10.58 -7.18 22.66
C VAL A 189 10.83 -7.39 24.14
N SER A 190 11.63 -8.42 24.47
CA SER A 190 12.12 -8.68 25.82
C SER A 190 13.63 -8.74 25.82
N ILE A 191 14.24 -8.05 26.77
CA ILE A 191 15.70 -7.93 26.91
C ILE A 191 16.05 -8.30 28.32
N THR A 192 17.06 -9.16 28.47
CA THR A 192 17.61 -9.56 29.77
C THR A 192 19.05 -9.07 29.89
N GLU A 193 19.32 -8.28 30.91
CA GLU A 193 20.68 -7.80 31.26
C GLU A 193 20.88 -7.94 32.77
N SER A 194 22.00 -8.52 33.18
CA SER A 194 22.33 -8.73 34.60
C SER A 194 21.26 -9.41 35.43
N GLY A 195 20.53 -10.37 34.82
CA GLY A 195 19.45 -11.13 35.48
C GLY A 195 18.12 -10.39 35.59
N VAL A 196 18.01 -9.17 35.08
CA VAL A 196 16.76 -8.41 35.01
C VAL A 196 16.21 -8.46 33.58
N THR A 197 14.95 -8.86 33.45
CA THR A 197 14.21 -8.86 32.18
C THR A 197 13.32 -7.64 32.10
N LEU A 198 13.36 -6.95 30.98
CA LEU A 198 12.48 -5.85 30.63
C LEU A 198 11.73 -6.20 29.33
N SER A 199 10.40 -6.14 29.38
CA SER A 199 9.52 -6.36 28.22
C SER A 199 8.87 -5.05 27.81
N VAL A 200 8.80 -4.82 26.50
CA VAL A 200 8.15 -3.64 25.91
C VAL A 200 7.19 -4.11 24.85
N ASP A 201 5.93 -3.72 25.01
CA ASP A 201 4.89 -3.81 23.98
C ASP A 201 4.68 -2.40 23.41
N ALA A 202 4.82 -2.22 22.11
CA ALA A 202 4.65 -0.92 21.46
C ALA A 202 3.51 -0.98 20.43
N ALA A 203 2.34 -0.46 20.79
CA ALA A 203 1.17 -0.42 19.90
C ALA A 203 1.24 0.79 18.98
N PHE A 204 1.58 0.56 17.73
CA PHE A 204 1.60 1.56 16.67
C PHE A 204 0.25 1.66 15.99
N THR A 205 -0.18 2.90 15.72
CA THR A 205 -1.20 3.21 14.71
C THR A 205 -0.60 4.24 13.77
N ILE A 206 -0.39 3.86 12.52
CA ILE A 206 0.26 4.71 11.52
C ILE A 206 -0.69 5.08 10.39
N ASN A 207 -0.47 6.27 9.83
CA ASN A 207 -1.14 6.77 8.65
C ASN A 207 -0.13 7.46 7.73
N SER A 208 -0.37 7.37 6.42
CA SER A 208 0.35 8.13 5.41
C SER A 208 -0.66 8.76 4.47
N THR A 209 -0.82 10.08 4.55
CA THR A 209 -1.76 10.83 3.70
C THR A 209 -1.07 11.40 2.46
N ARG A 210 0.26 11.50 2.49
CA ARG A 210 1.09 12.04 1.41
C ARG A 210 2.27 11.12 1.16
N ALA A 211 2.74 11.10 -0.09
CA ALA A 211 3.98 10.40 -0.41
C ALA A 211 5.14 10.98 0.39
N GLY A 212 5.83 10.12 1.16
CA GLY A 212 7.01 10.50 1.94
C GLY A 212 6.76 11.06 3.35
N GLU A 213 5.51 11.07 3.84
CA GLU A 213 5.16 11.48 5.21
C GLU A 213 4.47 10.33 5.96
N LEU A 214 4.94 10.02 7.17
CA LEU A 214 4.35 9.06 8.09
C LEU A 214 3.95 9.78 9.38
N THR A 215 2.69 9.61 9.78
CA THR A 215 2.12 10.16 11.02
C THR A 215 1.44 9.06 11.81
N GLY A 216 1.10 9.33 13.06
CA GLY A 216 0.38 8.38 13.89
C GLY A 216 0.70 8.50 15.36
N THR A 217 0.40 7.43 16.10
CA THR A 217 0.63 7.35 17.55
C THR A 217 1.29 6.02 17.92
N VAL A 218 1.98 6.04 19.06
CA VAL A 218 2.57 4.85 19.68
C VAL A 218 2.19 4.84 21.16
N ASN A 219 1.65 3.70 21.62
CA ASN A 219 1.42 3.47 23.05
C ASN A 219 2.35 2.34 23.49
N GLU A 220 3.31 2.65 24.35
CA GLU A 220 4.24 1.68 24.91
C GLU A 220 3.82 1.25 26.30
N VAL A 221 3.97 -0.04 26.58
CA VAL A 221 3.83 -0.60 27.92
C VAL A 221 5.11 -1.34 28.29
N TRP A 222 5.76 -0.87 29.32
CA TRP A 222 7.02 -1.39 29.84
C TRP A 222 6.73 -2.22 31.10
N ARG A 223 7.25 -3.45 31.15
CA ARG A 223 7.06 -4.38 32.28
C ARG A 223 8.36 -5.08 32.60
N SER A 224 8.52 -5.47 33.87
CA SER A 224 9.58 -6.39 34.27
C SER A 224 8.96 -7.60 34.98
N PRO A 225 9.13 -8.81 34.45
CA PRO A 225 8.68 -10.03 35.14
C PRO A 225 9.35 -10.25 36.49
N ASN A 226 10.52 -9.65 36.70
CA ASN A 226 11.28 -9.77 37.95
C ASN A 226 10.72 -8.87 39.06
N PHE A 227 9.97 -7.81 38.70
CA PHE A 227 9.49 -6.80 39.64
C PHE A 227 8.04 -6.41 39.27
N GLY A 228 7.23 -6.08 40.27
CA GLY A 228 5.86 -5.62 40.04
C GLY A 228 5.80 -4.19 39.49
N GLY A 229 4.71 -3.90 38.76
CA GLY A 229 4.44 -2.58 38.19
C GLY A 229 4.68 -2.50 36.69
N GLU A 230 4.30 -1.35 36.14
CA GLU A 230 4.45 -1.05 34.73
C GLU A 230 4.65 0.46 34.51
N ALA A 231 5.25 0.83 33.39
CA ALA A 231 5.23 2.19 32.87
C ALA A 231 4.50 2.23 31.51
N ARG A 232 3.71 3.27 31.30
CA ARG A 232 2.97 3.50 30.05
C ARG A 232 3.32 4.85 29.46
N LEU A 233 3.66 4.87 28.20
CA LEU A 233 3.89 6.08 27.42
C LEU A 233 2.90 6.14 26.26
N ALA A 234 2.26 7.31 26.09
CA ALA A 234 1.64 7.66 24.83
C ALA A 234 2.54 8.65 24.09
N GLN A 235 2.67 8.49 22.79
CA GLN A 235 3.59 9.26 21.95
C GLN A 235 2.96 9.56 20.59
N ASP A 236 3.25 10.74 20.04
CA ASP A 236 2.96 11.07 18.66
C ASP A 236 4.17 10.78 17.77
N ILE A 237 3.91 10.24 16.60
CA ILE A 237 4.90 10.12 15.52
C ILE A 237 5.06 11.50 14.89
N VAL A 238 6.27 12.07 14.95
CA VAL A 238 6.55 13.43 14.46
C VAL A 238 7.75 13.44 13.52
N ALA A 239 7.70 14.34 12.52
CA ALA A 239 8.79 14.57 11.57
C ALA A 239 9.37 13.29 10.96
N THR A 240 8.50 12.32 10.65
CA THR A 240 8.91 11.00 10.13
C THR A 240 8.87 11.02 8.62
N THR A 241 10.02 10.83 8.02
CA THR A 241 10.22 10.84 6.56
C THR A 241 10.87 9.55 6.09
N ARG A 242 10.69 9.26 4.81
CA ARG A 242 11.36 8.12 4.16
C ARG A 242 12.85 8.42 4.00
N THR A 243 13.70 7.50 4.44
CA THR A 243 15.16 7.67 4.43
C THR A 243 15.84 6.64 3.54
N SER A 244 16.99 7.03 2.97
CA SER A 244 17.93 6.07 2.40
C SER A 244 18.69 5.34 3.52
N THR A 245 19.15 4.13 3.27
CA THR A 245 19.81 3.22 4.23
C THR A 245 21.04 3.81 4.98
N ALA A 246 21.56 4.96 4.55
CA ALA A 246 22.76 5.58 5.13
C ALA A 246 22.50 6.38 6.44
N ALA A 247 21.28 6.60 6.87
CA ALA A 247 20.96 7.50 8.01
C ALA A 247 21.04 6.86 9.41
N LEU A 248 21.65 5.67 9.56
CA LEU A 248 21.59 4.84 10.78
C LEU A 248 22.55 5.22 11.90
N SER A 249 23.56 6.06 11.63
CA SER A 249 24.65 6.30 12.59
C SER A 249 24.29 7.15 13.83
N SER A 250 23.08 7.72 13.90
CA SER A 250 22.68 8.66 14.96
C SER A 250 21.65 8.13 15.98
N MET A 251 21.33 6.84 15.98
CA MET A 251 20.30 6.27 16.87
C MET A 251 20.79 5.91 18.27
N SER A 252 22.05 6.23 18.61
CA SER A 252 22.72 5.82 19.85
C SER A 252 22.15 6.42 21.15
N GLU A 253 21.53 7.62 21.11
CA GLU A 253 21.08 8.31 22.33
C GLU A 253 19.85 7.66 22.96
N GLY A 254 18.85 7.25 22.15
CA GLY A 254 17.66 6.56 22.64
C GLY A 254 17.98 5.21 23.27
N SER A 255 18.88 4.45 22.65
CA SER A 255 19.37 3.15 23.16
C SER A 255 20.14 3.28 24.47
N ALA A 256 21.07 4.23 24.54
CA ALA A 256 21.88 4.47 25.75
C ALA A 256 21.00 4.81 26.97
N ARG A 257 19.88 5.49 26.73
CA ARG A 257 18.92 5.82 27.79
C ARG A 257 18.14 4.58 28.26
N ARG A 258 17.60 3.80 27.32
CA ARG A 258 16.87 2.56 27.65
C ARG A 258 17.75 1.55 28.37
N LEU A 259 19.04 1.47 28.02
CA LEU A 259 20.04 0.69 28.75
C LEU A 259 20.31 1.21 30.17
N ARG A 260 20.22 2.55 30.40
CA ARG A 260 20.31 3.11 31.76
C ARG A 260 19.15 2.65 32.65
N LEU A 261 17.94 2.51 32.09
CA LEU A 261 16.79 1.97 32.82
C LEU A 261 17.03 0.53 33.30
N LEU A 262 17.55 -0.35 32.43
CA LEU A 262 17.92 -1.71 32.82
C LEU A 262 18.95 -1.70 33.95
N ARG A 263 19.98 -0.83 33.88
CA ARG A 263 20.98 -0.71 34.94
C ARG A 263 20.41 -0.18 36.25
N LYS A 264 19.50 0.81 36.23
CA LYS A 264 18.79 1.29 37.41
C LYS A 264 17.99 0.16 38.08
N LEU A 265 17.33 -0.72 37.28
CA LEU A 265 16.61 -1.87 37.78
C LEU A 265 17.52 -2.97 38.35
N ALA A 266 18.72 -3.13 37.81
CA ALA A 266 19.68 -4.15 38.23
C ALA A 266 20.48 -3.77 39.48
N LEU A 267 20.49 -2.50 39.90
CA LEU A 267 21.21 -2.08 41.08
C LEU A 267 20.47 -2.48 42.36
N PRO A 268 21.13 -3.12 43.35
CA PRO A 268 20.49 -3.40 44.61
C PRO A 268 20.11 -2.06 45.27
N LYS A 269 18.83 -1.93 45.67
CA LYS A 269 18.42 -0.81 46.53
C LYS A 269 19.21 -0.88 47.83
N ARG A 270 20.08 0.10 48.08
CA ARG A 270 20.75 0.29 49.38
C ARG A 270 19.75 0.80 50.43
#